data_a493c7cb831e79352a6cc9331aeacb9b
#
_entry.id   a493c7cb831e79352a6cc9331aeacb9b
#
_cell.length_a   1.000
_cell.length_b   1.000
_cell.length_c   1.000
_cell.angle_alpha   90.00
_cell.angle_beta   90.00
_cell.angle_gamma   90.00
#
_symmetry.space_group_name_H-M   'P 1'
#
loop_
_entity.id
_entity.type
_entity.pdbx_description
1 polymer ?
#
loop_
_entity_poly.entity_id
_entity_poly.type
_entity_poly.pdbx_seq_one_letter_code
_entity_poly.pdbx_strand_id
1 'polypeptide(L)'
;LQKYGGCIIADSVGLGKTFEALAVIKYFEIRNDNVLVLTPAKLYDNWRSFTGNYKDSFLNEMFNYKIMFHTDLSRTKGESKSGYELSRFDWSKFDLVVIDESHNFRNRIAKYDENDELIMNRYFKLLHDVIKSGKNTKVLLLSATPVNNSLVDLKNQISIITSDHDDAFSEQGIS
;
A
#
# COMPACT_ATOMS: atom_id res chain seq x y z
N LEU A 1 8.90 -2.52 -10.91
CA LEU A 1 8.29 -1.44 -10.12
C LEU A 1 8.35 -0.11 -10.85
N GLN A 2 9.53 0.37 -11.28
CA GLN A 2 9.67 1.68 -11.94
C GLN A 2 8.96 1.76 -13.29
N LYS A 3 9.02 0.71 -14.09
CA LYS A 3 8.47 0.68 -15.46
C LYS A 3 6.92 0.70 -15.47
N TYR A 4 6.29 0.05 -14.50
CA TYR A 4 4.84 -0.17 -14.50
C TYR A 4 4.08 0.54 -13.37
N GLY A 5 4.74 1.41 -12.62
CA GLY A 5 4.12 2.07 -11.46
C GLY A 5 4.05 1.20 -10.20
N GLY A 6 4.20 -0.11 -10.30
CA GLY A 6 4.19 -1.00 -9.16
C GLY A 6 4.44 -2.47 -9.51
N CYS A 7 4.37 -3.33 -8.50
CA CYS A 7 4.44 -4.79 -8.66
C CYS A 7 3.74 -5.50 -7.49
N ILE A 8 3.52 -6.80 -7.67
CA ILE A 8 2.96 -7.69 -6.65
C ILE A 8 4.04 -8.73 -6.30
N ILE A 9 4.33 -8.88 -5.03
CA ILE A 9 5.08 -10.02 -4.48
C ILE A 9 4.06 -11.03 -3.98
N ALA A 10 3.99 -12.18 -4.66
CA ALA A 10 2.96 -13.19 -4.49
C ALA A 10 3.52 -14.51 -3.96
N ASP A 11 4.26 -14.44 -2.87
CA ASP A 11 4.86 -15.61 -2.25
C ASP A 11 3.99 -16.21 -1.14
N SER A 12 4.12 -17.51 -0.90
CA SER A 12 3.43 -18.21 0.17
C SER A 12 3.75 -17.61 1.54
N VAL A 13 2.89 -17.87 2.52
CA VAL A 13 3.10 -17.42 3.91
C VAL A 13 4.44 -17.95 4.44
N GLY A 14 5.23 -17.07 5.05
CA GLY A 14 6.51 -17.44 5.68
C GLY A 14 7.74 -17.44 4.77
N LEU A 15 7.61 -17.17 3.46
CA LEU A 15 8.75 -17.18 2.52
C LEU A 15 9.52 -15.85 2.45
N GLY A 16 9.30 -14.92 3.39
CA GLY A 16 10.16 -13.75 3.53
C GLY A 16 9.71 -12.50 2.77
N LYS A 17 8.46 -12.39 2.32
CA LYS A 17 7.92 -11.19 1.64
C LYS A 17 8.27 -9.87 2.33
N THR A 18 8.28 -9.85 3.65
CA THR A 18 8.66 -8.66 4.42
C THR A 18 10.11 -8.25 4.14
N PHE A 19 11.04 -9.22 4.05
CA PHE A 19 12.46 -8.92 3.75
C PHE A 19 12.65 -8.45 2.31
N GLU A 20 11.92 -9.02 1.36
CA GLU A 20 11.92 -8.53 -0.03
C GLU A 20 11.39 -7.09 -0.11
N ALA A 21 10.31 -6.82 0.62
CA ALA A 21 9.78 -5.45 0.70
C ALA A 21 10.76 -4.49 1.38
N LEU A 22 11.45 -4.92 2.44
CA LEU A 22 12.49 -4.11 3.10
C LEU A 22 13.64 -3.77 2.16
N ALA A 23 14.05 -4.70 1.29
CA ALA A 23 15.07 -4.42 0.26
C ALA A 23 14.60 -3.33 -0.72
N VAL A 24 13.32 -3.37 -1.14
CA VAL A 24 12.73 -2.32 -1.97
C VAL A 24 12.63 -1.01 -1.21
N ILE A 25 12.16 -1.03 0.04
CA ILE A 25 12.09 0.16 0.91
C ILE A 25 13.48 0.81 1.03
N LYS A 26 14.52 0.01 1.26
CA LYS A 26 15.89 0.53 1.39
C LYS A 26 16.36 1.24 0.13
N TYR A 27 16.02 0.71 -1.04
CA TYR A 27 16.33 1.36 -2.31
C TYR A 27 15.71 2.77 -2.42
N PHE A 28 14.45 2.94 -1.97
CA PHE A 28 13.78 4.25 -1.96
C PHE A 28 14.37 5.15 -0.85
N GLU A 29 14.63 4.62 0.32
CA GLU A 29 15.16 5.36 1.46
C GLU A 29 16.53 6.02 1.15
N ILE A 30 17.46 5.29 0.51
CA ILE A 30 18.77 5.85 0.15
C ILE A 30 18.68 6.98 -0.88
N ARG A 31 17.54 7.15 -1.53
CA ARG A 31 17.22 8.24 -2.45
C ARG A 31 16.53 9.42 -1.78
N ASN A 32 16.32 9.35 -0.47
CA ASN A 32 15.50 10.25 0.34
C ASN A 32 14.03 10.29 -0.08
N ASP A 33 13.51 9.21 -0.67
CA ASP A 33 12.12 9.06 -1.03
C ASP A 33 11.28 8.71 0.22
N ASN A 34 10.05 9.21 0.29
CA ASN A 34 9.15 8.94 1.41
C ASN A 34 8.44 7.62 1.21
N VAL A 35 8.48 6.77 2.21
CA VAL A 35 7.85 5.44 2.17
C VAL A 35 6.71 5.33 3.17
N LEU A 36 5.57 4.80 2.70
CA LEU A 36 4.43 4.42 3.52
C LEU A 36 4.24 2.91 3.51
N VAL A 37 4.08 2.31 4.68
CA VAL A 37 3.64 0.93 4.83
C VAL A 37 2.21 0.92 5.33
N LEU A 38 1.31 0.30 4.56
CA LEU A 38 -0.06 0.03 4.93
C LEU A 38 -0.19 -1.43 5.36
N THR A 39 -0.59 -1.67 6.61
CA THR A 39 -0.61 -3.00 7.18
C THR A 39 -1.88 -3.27 8.01
N PRO A 40 -2.32 -4.53 8.13
CA PRO A 40 -3.29 -4.91 9.16
C PRO A 40 -2.73 -4.69 10.56
N ALA A 41 -3.60 -4.37 11.52
CA ALA A 41 -3.18 -4.09 12.90
C ALA A 41 -2.38 -5.24 13.54
N LYS A 42 -2.68 -6.49 13.19
CA LYS A 42 -1.98 -7.69 13.71
C LYS A 42 -0.51 -7.79 13.28
N LEU A 43 -0.11 -7.12 12.20
CA LEU A 43 1.25 -7.16 11.66
C LEU A 43 2.05 -5.89 11.99
N TYR A 44 1.46 -4.97 12.73
CA TYR A 44 2.09 -3.69 13.08
C TYR A 44 3.44 -3.85 13.79
N ASP A 45 3.50 -4.71 14.81
CA ASP A 45 4.72 -4.90 15.60
C ASP A 45 5.85 -5.51 14.77
N ASN A 46 5.50 -6.39 13.80
CA ASN A 46 6.47 -6.91 12.85
C ASN A 46 7.11 -5.79 12.01
N TRP A 47 6.32 -4.91 11.43
CA TRP A 47 6.83 -3.76 10.66
C TRP A 47 7.56 -2.75 11.54
N ARG A 48 7.05 -2.49 12.75
CA ARG A 48 7.66 -1.57 13.70
C ARG A 48 9.05 -2.04 14.14
N SER A 49 9.31 -3.34 14.22
CA SER A 49 10.60 -3.89 14.66
C SER A 49 11.78 -3.49 13.76
N PHE A 50 11.54 -3.08 12.53
CA PHE A 50 12.57 -2.62 11.59
C PHE A 50 12.75 -1.10 11.58
N THR A 51 11.90 -0.33 12.25
CA THR A 51 12.08 1.12 12.39
C THR A 51 13.00 1.42 13.58
N GLY A 52 13.83 2.44 13.48
CA GLY A 52 14.92 2.75 14.44
C GLY A 52 14.56 2.97 15.91
N ASN A 53 13.30 2.76 16.29
CA ASN A 53 12.84 2.85 17.68
C ASN A 53 12.81 1.49 18.41
N TYR A 54 13.26 0.41 17.77
CA TYR A 54 13.23 -0.92 18.36
C TYR A 54 14.67 -1.44 18.52
N LYS A 55 15.07 -1.68 19.78
CA LYS A 55 16.43 -2.10 20.14
C LYS A 55 16.81 -3.51 19.66
N ASP A 56 15.83 -4.29 19.24
CA ASP A 56 15.99 -5.71 18.87
C ASP A 56 15.79 -5.96 17.37
N SER A 57 16.14 -4.99 16.50
CA SER A 57 16.08 -5.21 15.07
C SER A 57 17.03 -6.34 14.64
N PHE A 58 16.47 -7.43 14.14
CA PHE A 58 17.20 -8.61 13.66
C PHE A 58 18.24 -8.28 12.56
N LEU A 59 18.04 -7.20 11.82
CA LEU A 59 18.90 -6.81 10.69
C LEU A 59 20.02 -5.85 11.08
N ASN A 60 20.13 -5.40 12.34
CA ASN A 60 21.05 -4.33 12.74
C ASN A 60 20.99 -3.08 11.84
N GLU A 61 19.93 -2.96 11.05
CA GLU A 61 19.66 -1.81 10.19
C GLU A 61 18.38 -1.10 10.62
N MET A 62 18.39 0.22 10.49
CA MET A 62 17.24 1.06 10.74
C MET A 62 16.62 1.46 9.41
N PHE A 63 15.28 1.37 9.35
CA PHE A 63 14.50 1.79 8.21
C PHE A 63 13.65 3.00 8.59
N ASN A 64 13.52 3.94 7.66
CA ASN A 64 12.73 5.15 7.86
C ASN A 64 11.49 5.10 6.94
N TYR A 65 10.40 4.57 7.46
CA TYR A 65 9.10 4.60 6.79
C TYR A 65 7.99 4.89 7.79
N LYS A 66 6.86 5.36 7.31
CA LYS A 66 5.67 5.54 8.12
C LYS A 66 4.79 4.31 8.03
N ILE A 67 4.19 3.93 9.16
CA ILE A 67 3.25 2.81 9.24
C ILE A 67 1.86 3.35 9.51
N MET A 68 0.91 2.96 8.66
CA MET A 68 -0.52 3.25 8.85
C MET A 68 -1.33 1.96 8.68
N PHE A 69 -2.53 1.96 9.23
CA PHE A 69 -3.39 0.78 9.18
C PHE A 69 -4.36 0.85 8.01
N HIS A 70 -4.74 -0.31 7.47
CA HIS A 70 -5.79 -0.39 6.45
C HIS A 70 -7.09 0.30 6.90
N THR A 71 -7.40 0.25 8.21
CA THR A 71 -8.57 0.88 8.79
C THR A 71 -8.50 2.40 8.84
N ASP A 72 -7.30 2.99 8.82
CA ASP A 72 -7.13 4.44 8.81
C ASP A 72 -7.61 5.07 7.50
N LEU A 73 -7.55 4.30 6.40
CA LEU A 73 -8.13 4.71 5.13
C LEU A 73 -9.67 4.80 5.15
N SER A 74 -10.33 4.25 6.16
CA SER A 74 -11.80 4.36 6.31
C SER A 74 -12.22 5.51 7.22
N ARG A 75 -11.26 6.31 7.70
CA ARG A 75 -11.49 7.40 8.64
C ARG A 75 -10.89 8.70 8.12
N THR A 76 -11.53 9.81 8.43
CA THR A 76 -11.04 11.16 8.07
C THR A 76 -10.57 11.95 9.29
N LYS A 77 -10.93 11.51 10.49
CA LYS A 77 -10.62 12.18 11.77
C LYS A 77 -10.18 11.19 12.84
N GLY A 78 -9.56 11.71 13.89
CA GLY A 78 -9.08 10.96 15.03
C GLY A 78 -7.63 10.50 14.85
N GLU A 79 -7.10 9.88 15.89
CA GLU A 79 -5.72 9.42 15.93
C GLU A 79 -5.61 7.97 15.44
N SER A 80 -4.60 7.70 14.62
CA SER A 80 -4.18 6.34 14.28
C SER A 80 -3.50 5.69 15.49
N LYS A 81 -3.58 4.37 15.61
CA LYS A 81 -2.80 3.63 16.61
C LYS A 81 -1.28 3.80 16.44
N SER A 82 -0.83 4.28 15.30
CA SER A 82 0.58 4.63 15.03
C SER A 82 0.95 6.04 15.50
N GLY A 83 0.04 6.79 16.15
CA GLY A 83 0.28 8.10 16.73
C GLY A 83 0.11 9.28 15.78
N TYR A 84 -0.47 9.06 14.59
CA TYR A 84 -0.72 10.14 13.62
C TYR A 84 -2.17 10.62 13.69
N GLU A 85 -2.36 11.97 13.77
CA GLU A 85 -3.68 12.59 13.61
C GLU A 85 -4.12 12.53 12.14
N LEU A 86 -5.22 11.82 11.86
CA LEU A 86 -5.66 11.52 10.49
C LEU A 86 -6.10 12.74 9.70
N SER A 87 -6.67 13.75 10.37
CA SER A 87 -7.10 15.01 9.73
C SER A 87 -5.94 15.88 9.23
N ARG A 88 -4.73 15.64 9.74
CA ARG A 88 -3.49 16.35 9.37
C ARG A 88 -2.50 15.49 8.61
N PHE A 89 -2.83 14.22 8.39
CA PHE A 89 -1.93 13.30 7.72
C PHE A 89 -1.99 13.51 6.20
N ASP A 90 -0.89 13.97 5.65
CA ASP A 90 -0.74 14.15 4.21
C ASP A 90 -0.46 12.79 3.54
N TRP A 91 -1.49 12.26 2.90
CA TRP A 91 -1.46 10.98 2.20
C TRP A 91 -0.74 11.05 0.84
N SER A 92 -0.60 12.23 0.25
CA SER A 92 -0.09 12.42 -1.11
C SER A 92 1.43 12.49 -1.23
N LYS A 93 2.15 12.54 -0.11
CA LYS A 93 3.60 12.82 -0.08
C LYS A 93 4.50 11.61 -0.24
N PHE A 94 3.96 10.43 -0.48
CA PHE A 94 4.74 9.20 -0.53
C PHE A 94 5.13 8.82 -1.95
N ASP A 95 6.41 8.48 -2.11
CA ASP A 95 7.00 8.04 -3.37
C ASP A 95 6.85 6.51 -3.55
N LEU A 96 6.81 5.77 -2.42
CA LEU A 96 6.52 4.35 -2.37
C LEU A 96 5.43 4.06 -1.34
N VAL A 97 4.44 3.28 -1.74
CA VAL A 97 3.43 2.69 -0.85
C VAL A 97 3.53 1.18 -0.88
N VAL A 98 3.89 0.59 0.24
CA VAL A 98 3.90 -0.86 0.45
C VAL A 98 2.60 -1.27 1.11
N ILE A 99 1.88 -2.22 0.53
CA ILE A 99 0.59 -2.68 1.04
C ILE A 99 0.73 -4.16 1.41
N ASP A 100 0.86 -4.41 2.69
CA ASP A 100 0.90 -5.77 3.21
C ASP A 100 -0.52 -6.36 3.30
N GLU A 101 -0.65 -7.66 3.03
CA GLU A 101 -1.94 -8.34 2.90
C GLU A 101 -2.90 -7.60 1.93
N SER A 102 -2.39 -7.30 0.74
CA SER A 102 -3.08 -6.49 -0.28
C SER A 102 -4.43 -7.06 -0.74
N HIS A 103 -4.67 -8.35 -0.51
CA HIS A 103 -5.98 -8.96 -0.75
C HIS A 103 -7.14 -8.28 0.00
N ASN A 104 -6.86 -7.49 1.04
CA ASN A 104 -7.85 -6.68 1.74
C ASN A 104 -8.39 -5.51 0.90
N PHE A 105 -7.74 -5.18 -0.22
CA PHE A 105 -8.13 -4.11 -1.15
C PHE A 105 -8.77 -4.62 -2.45
N ARG A 106 -9.08 -5.89 -2.54
CA ARG A 106 -9.71 -6.50 -3.73
C ARG A 106 -11.14 -6.00 -4.00
N ASN A 107 -11.86 -5.52 -2.99
CA ASN A 107 -13.25 -5.09 -3.12
C ASN A 107 -13.34 -3.64 -3.60
N ARG A 108 -13.61 -3.47 -4.89
CA ARG A 108 -13.84 -2.19 -5.57
C ARG A 108 -15.34 -1.80 -5.58
N ILE A 109 -16.12 -2.24 -4.60
CA ILE A 109 -17.55 -1.92 -4.58
C ILE A 109 -17.73 -0.46 -4.22
N ALA A 110 -18.15 0.35 -5.20
CA ALA A 110 -18.61 1.71 -4.96
C ALA A 110 -19.91 1.66 -4.16
N LYS A 111 -19.98 2.45 -3.10
CA LYS A 111 -21.24 2.72 -2.39
C LYS A 111 -21.53 4.19 -2.54
N TYR A 112 -22.81 4.51 -2.74
CA TYR A 112 -23.29 5.87 -2.84
C TYR A 112 -24.21 6.15 -1.65
N ASP A 113 -24.23 7.38 -1.18
CA ASP A 113 -25.15 7.83 -0.14
C ASP A 113 -26.54 8.17 -0.74
N GLU A 114 -27.43 8.70 0.10
CA GLU A 114 -28.78 9.10 -0.30
C GLU A 114 -28.81 10.25 -1.32
N ASN A 115 -27.70 10.94 -1.54
CA ASN A 115 -27.53 12.05 -2.46
C ASN A 115 -26.78 11.66 -3.75
N ASP A 116 -26.57 10.35 -4.00
CA ASP A 116 -25.73 9.81 -5.07
C ASP A 116 -24.24 10.22 -4.99
N GLU A 117 -23.76 10.62 -3.81
CA GLU A 117 -22.36 10.90 -3.59
C GLU A 117 -21.58 9.61 -3.26
N LEU A 118 -20.40 9.46 -3.86
CA LEU A 118 -19.54 8.29 -3.65
C LEU A 118 -19.07 8.22 -2.18
N ILE A 119 -19.49 7.18 -1.46
CA ILE A 119 -18.95 6.89 -0.14
C ILE A 119 -17.51 6.36 -0.31
N MET A 120 -16.53 7.17 0.05
CA MET A 120 -15.12 6.82 -0.03
C MET A 120 -14.80 5.62 0.85
N ASN A 121 -14.70 4.46 0.25
CA ASN A 121 -14.21 3.28 0.92
C ASN A 121 -12.66 3.23 0.91
N ARG A 122 -12.08 2.25 1.57
CA ARG A 122 -10.64 2.02 1.69
C ARG A 122 -9.92 1.96 0.34
N TYR A 123 -10.53 1.31 -0.65
CA TYR A 123 -9.98 1.17 -2.00
C TYR A 123 -9.91 2.52 -2.71
N PHE A 124 -11.01 3.26 -2.72
CA PHE A 124 -11.07 4.56 -3.39
C PHE A 124 -10.18 5.60 -2.72
N LYS A 125 -10.12 5.62 -1.38
CA LYS A 125 -9.21 6.52 -0.67
C LYS A 125 -7.75 6.20 -0.97
N LEU A 126 -7.36 4.92 -0.98
CA LEU A 126 -6.03 4.50 -1.39
C LEU A 126 -5.72 4.98 -2.81
N LEU A 127 -6.62 4.75 -3.76
CA LEU A 127 -6.41 5.11 -5.15
C LEU A 127 -6.34 6.63 -5.36
N HIS A 128 -7.27 7.38 -4.77
CA HIS A 128 -7.38 8.82 -5.02
C HIS A 128 -6.47 9.66 -4.14
N ASP A 129 -6.50 9.45 -2.81
CA ASP A 129 -5.79 10.32 -1.87
C ASP A 129 -4.32 9.96 -1.71
N VAL A 130 -3.95 8.70 -1.96
CA VAL A 130 -2.58 8.22 -1.75
C VAL A 130 -1.84 8.11 -3.08
N ILE A 131 -2.40 7.39 -4.06
CA ILE A 131 -1.67 7.05 -5.28
C ILE A 131 -1.81 8.14 -6.34
N LYS A 132 -3.04 8.51 -6.74
CA LYS A 132 -3.27 9.51 -7.81
C LYS A 132 -2.90 10.92 -7.40
N SER A 133 -3.05 11.29 -6.13
CA SER A 133 -2.66 12.61 -5.62
C SER A 133 -1.15 12.75 -5.42
N GLY A 134 -0.43 11.64 -5.33
CA GLY A 134 1.03 11.62 -5.22
C GLY A 134 1.74 11.95 -6.52
N LYS A 135 2.99 12.39 -6.42
CA LYS A 135 3.85 12.64 -7.59
C LYS A 135 4.52 11.33 -8.05
N ASN A 136 3.83 10.57 -8.91
CA ASN A 136 4.37 9.32 -9.46
C ASN A 136 4.61 8.23 -8.39
N THR A 137 3.70 8.13 -7.43
CA THR A 137 3.76 7.16 -6.33
C THR A 137 3.84 5.73 -6.86
N LYS A 138 4.84 4.99 -6.43
CA LYS A 138 5.01 3.57 -6.76
C LYS A 138 4.31 2.70 -5.73
N VAL A 139 3.80 1.55 -6.19
CA VAL A 139 3.01 0.65 -5.34
C VAL A 139 3.66 -0.74 -5.30
N LEU A 140 3.89 -1.24 -4.10
CA LEU A 140 4.33 -2.60 -3.83
C LEU A 140 3.25 -3.35 -3.07
N LEU A 141 2.64 -4.33 -3.70
CA LEU A 141 1.63 -5.19 -3.08
C LEU A 141 2.26 -6.47 -2.56
N LEU A 142 1.97 -6.82 -1.31
CA LEU A 142 2.39 -8.09 -0.72
C LEU A 142 1.13 -8.93 -0.44
N SER A 143 1.07 -10.13 -0.98
CA SER A 143 -0.04 -11.05 -0.75
C SER A 143 0.42 -12.50 -0.82
N ALA A 144 -0.04 -13.32 0.11
CA ALA A 144 0.13 -14.77 0.00
C ALA A 144 -0.87 -15.40 -0.99
N THR A 145 -1.97 -14.71 -1.24
CA THR A 145 -3.07 -15.18 -2.10
C THR A 145 -3.56 -14.04 -2.99
N PRO A 146 -2.80 -13.66 -4.03
CA PRO A 146 -3.19 -12.56 -4.93
C PRO A 146 -4.48 -12.88 -5.69
N VAL A 147 -4.70 -14.15 -5.98
CA VAL A 147 -5.98 -14.68 -6.54
C VAL A 147 -6.58 -15.60 -5.50
N ASN A 148 -7.70 -15.22 -4.89
CA ASN A 148 -8.36 -16.05 -3.90
C ASN A 148 -9.62 -16.72 -4.48
N ASN A 149 -10.57 -15.94 -4.99
CA ASN A 149 -11.86 -16.45 -5.46
C ASN A 149 -12.12 -16.20 -6.95
N SER A 150 -11.49 -15.19 -7.55
CA SER A 150 -11.72 -14.85 -8.95
C SER A 150 -10.56 -14.03 -9.55
N LEU A 151 -10.47 -14.02 -10.88
CA LEU A 151 -9.55 -13.14 -11.62
C LEU A 151 -9.88 -11.65 -11.41
N VAL A 152 -11.11 -11.33 -10.99
CA VAL A 152 -11.52 -9.96 -10.64
C VAL A 152 -10.72 -9.44 -9.44
N ASP A 153 -10.39 -10.30 -8.47
CA ASP A 153 -9.56 -9.93 -7.33
C ASP A 153 -8.16 -9.46 -7.79
N LEU A 154 -7.58 -10.18 -8.74
CA LEU A 154 -6.30 -9.80 -9.33
C LEU A 154 -6.41 -8.52 -10.16
N LYS A 155 -7.46 -8.38 -10.98
CA LYS A 155 -7.73 -7.18 -11.76
C LYS A 155 -7.79 -5.95 -10.85
N ASN A 156 -8.52 -6.03 -9.73
CA ASN A 156 -8.64 -4.92 -8.78
C ASN A 156 -7.30 -4.55 -8.12
N GLN A 157 -6.44 -5.53 -7.84
CA GLN A 157 -5.09 -5.26 -7.33
C GLN A 157 -4.19 -4.63 -8.41
N ILE A 158 -4.29 -5.10 -9.66
CA ILE A 158 -3.55 -4.50 -10.79
C ILE A 158 -4.02 -3.06 -11.02
N SER A 159 -5.32 -2.77 -10.93
CA SER A 159 -5.85 -1.40 -11.04
C SER A 159 -5.26 -0.43 -10.01
N ILE A 160 -4.91 -0.91 -8.82
CA ILE A 160 -4.17 -0.09 -7.83
C ILE A 160 -2.79 0.28 -8.37
N ILE A 161 -2.07 -0.67 -8.98
CA ILE A 161 -0.73 -0.46 -9.53
C ILE A 161 -0.76 0.49 -10.73
N THR A 162 -1.73 0.31 -11.63
CA THR A 162 -1.87 1.09 -12.86
C THR A 162 -2.61 2.41 -12.67
N SER A 163 -2.97 2.76 -11.43
CA SER A 163 -3.78 3.94 -11.12
C SER A 163 -5.11 3.97 -11.88
N ASP A 164 -5.67 2.78 -12.12
CA ASP A 164 -6.93 2.57 -12.84
C ASP A 164 -6.87 2.92 -14.35
N HIS A 165 -5.68 2.90 -14.94
CA HIS A 165 -5.51 3.01 -16.38
C HIS A 165 -5.62 1.63 -17.02
N ASP A 166 -6.70 1.39 -17.77
CA ASP A 166 -6.96 0.11 -18.43
C ASP A 166 -5.96 -0.17 -19.59
N ASP A 167 -5.32 0.88 -20.11
CA ASP A 167 -4.35 0.85 -21.22
C ASP A 167 -2.87 0.82 -20.77
N ALA A 168 -2.61 0.76 -19.47
CA ALA A 168 -1.26 0.84 -18.92
C ALA A 168 -0.27 -0.22 -19.46
N PHE A 169 -0.78 -1.31 -20.02
CA PHE A 169 0.01 -2.38 -20.63
C PHE A 169 -0.09 -2.45 -22.16
N SER A 170 -0.93 -1.62 -22.81
CA SER A 170 -1.18 -1.66 -24.25
C SER A 170 0.04 -1.29 -25.08
N GLU A 171 0.88 -0.37 -24.61
CA GLU A 171 2.14 0.00 -25.28
C GLU A 171 3.15 -1.15 -25.36
N GLN A 172 2.88 -2.28 -24.71
CA GLN A 172 3.75 -3.44 -24.63
C GLN A 172 3.18 -4.66 -25.32
N GLY A 173 2.12 -4.49 -26.10
CA GLY A 173 1.50 -5.57 -26.87
C GLY A 173 0.70 -6.56 -26.01
N ILE A 174 0.34 -6.19 -24.81
CA ILE A 174 -0.57 -6.95 -23.93
C ILE A 174 -1.94 -6.26 -24.02
N SER A 175 -2.81 -6.86 -24.82
CA SER A 175 -4.20 -6.43 -25.00
C SER A 175 -5.15 -7.21 -24.09
#